data_8677ecb56f5810b4aa1d6d5c2570128a
#
_entry.id   8677ecb56f5810b4aa1d6d5c2570128a
#
_cell.length_a   1.000
_cell.length_b   1.000
_cell.length_c   1.000
_cell.angle_alpha   90.00
_cell.angle_beta   90.00
_cell.angle_gamma   90.00
#
_symmetry.space_group_name_H-M   'P 1'
#
loop_
_entity.id
_entity.type
_entity.pdbx_description
1 polymer ?
#
loop_
_entity_poly.entity_id
_entity_poly.type
_entity_poly.pdbx_seq_one_letter_code
_entity_poly.pdbx_strand_id
1 'polypeptide(L)'
;VKDCSGREKIMERRHFLKGAAIAGAGAALAAPAVAQGIKTLTVVSTWPRDFPGLGISAQRLCARIDAISGGTIKTEYFAAGEKVGAFDVFDEVAAGNSQAYIAADYYWIGKHPGFAYFTSVPFGMTTPEWNAWVKFAGGQALWDELSAGFNLKAITCGGTGAQCGGWFNKEINSPEDLQGLKMRIPGLGGTVMSKLGVSTVSLPGGQIYENLVSGSVDATEWVGPYNDYFMKFYEAAKYYYTGGMHEPGGGLAFGMNLDFYNGLTDHERAVIEAACYEENAAQPEEAMANNGTYLNKLVNEHGVQLRAFNDDVWDAFGEAAEEVFEETREHSDLAARINDSYQAALRDIGGFRAIAEIEFSTQRNRVLGMT
;
A
#
# COMPACT_ATOMS: atom_id res chain seq x y z
N VAL A 1 21.96 -55.81 14.76
CA VAL A 1 23.30 -55.69 14.18
C VAL A 1 24.04 -56.98 14.58
N LYS A 2 24.41 -57.80 13.62
CA LYS A 2 25.18 -59.05 13.86
C LYS A 2 26.63 -58.68 14.17
N ASP A 3 27.16 -59.28 15.24
CA ASP A 3 28.60 -59.21 15.47
C ASP A 3 29.32 -60.30 14.63
N CYS A 4 30.63 -60.21 14.53
CA CYS A 4 31.44 -61.10 13.72
C CYS A 4 31.46 -62.56 14.18
N SER A 5 30.68 -62.96 15.19
CA SER A 5 30.59 -64.32 15.75
C SER A 5 29.25 -65.03 15.54
N GLY A 6 28.29 -64.37 14.90
CA GLY A 6 27.04 -65.00 14.46
C GLY A 6 26.01 -65.36 15.54
N ARG A 7 26.10 -64.86 16.74
CA ARG A 7 25.12 -65.15 17.84
C ARG A 7 24.15 -63.99 18.02
N GLU A 8 22.82 -64.30 17.98
CA GLU A 8 21.78 -63.37 18.36
C GLU A 8 21.78 -63.11 19.87
N LYS A 9 21.92 -61.82 20.32
CA LYS A 9 21.70 -61.43 21.70
C LYS A 9 20.21 -61.11 21.88
N ILE A 10 19.52 -61.98 22.62
CA ILE A 10 18.17 -61.72 23.11
C ILE A 10 18.24 -60.65 24.17
N MET A 11 17.64 -59.50 23.91
CA MET A 11 17.56 -58.37 24.86
C MET A 11 16.49 -58.71 25.93
N GLU A 12 16.91 -58.86 27.20
CA GLU A 12 15.99 -59.16 28.29
C GLU A 12 14.98 -58.04 28.56
N ARG A 13 13.70 -58.39 28.68
CA ARG A 13 12.57 -57.49 28.95
C ARG A 13 12.75 -56.54 30.16
N ARG A 14 13.64 -56.88 31.09
CA ARG A 14 13.91 -56.06 32.28
C ARG A 14 14.67 -54.77 32.05
N HIS A 15 15.42 -54.63 30.96
CA HIS A 15 16.15 -53.41 30.62
C HIS A 15 15.27 -52.42 29.85
N PHE A 16 14.24 -52.88 29.19
CA PHE A 16 13.27 -52.02 28.48
C PHE A 16 12.39 -51.19 29.45
N LEU A 17 11.99 -51.81 30.58
CA LEU A 17 11.14 -51.18 31.60
C LEU A 17 11.88 -50.14 32.45
N LYS A 18 13.24 -50.20 32.56
CA LYS A 18 14.01 -49.16 33.27
C LYS A 18 14.32 -47.93 32.41
N GLY A 19 14.33 -48.08 31.08
CA GLY A 19 14.48 -46.94 30.14
C GLY A 19 13.19 -46.15 29.97
N ALA A 20 12.01 -46.77 30.09
CA ALA A 20 10.71 -46.11 29.97
C ALA A 20 10.35 -45.24 31.17
N ALA A 21 10.89 -45.49 32.37
CA ALA A 21 10.64 -44.72 33.58
C ALA A 21 11.44 -43.38 33.66
N ILE A 22 12.51 -43.24 32.86
CA ILE A 22 13.31 -42.00 32.82
C ILE A 22 12.82 -41.07 31.68
N ALA A 23 12.16 -41.60 30.64
CA ALA A 23 11.58 -40.81 29.57
C ALA A 23 10.23 -40.14 29.96
N GLY A 24 9.57 -40.62 31.04
CA GLY A 24 8.30 -40.05 31.50
C GLY A 24 8.42 -38.85 32.43
N ALA A 25 9.61 -38.53 32.94
CA ALA A 25 9.82 -37.39 33.84
C ALA A 25 10.31 -36.10 33.13
N GLY A 26 10.64 -36.18 31.84
CA GLY A 26 11.08 -35.03 31.03
C GLY A 26 9.97 -34.30 30.27
N ALA A 27 8.71 -34.81 30.32
CA ALA A 27 7.60 -34.23 29.56
C ALA A 27 6.70 -33.29 30.36
N ALA A 28 7.11 -32.89 31.58
CA ALA A 28 6.24 -32.10 32.48
C ALA A 28 6.77 -30.71 32.79
N LEU A 29 7.58 -30.13 31.90
CA LEU A 29 7.96 -28.71 32.00
C LEU A 29 7.71 -27.98 30.66
N ALA A 30 6.61 -28.24 29.98
CA ALA A 30 5.96 -27.21 29.23
C ALA A 30 5.36 -26.27 30.28
N ALA A 31 6.08 -25.18 30.60
CA ALA A 31 5.50 -24.10 31.35
C ALA A 31 4.14 -23.75 30.68
N PRO A 32 3.06 -23.57 31.45
CA PRO A 32 1.82 -23.12 30.87
C PRO A 32 2.14 -21.82 30.15
N ALA A 33 1.90 -21.77 28.85
CA ALA A 33 1.79 -20.50 28.16
C ALA A 33 0.81 -19.70 29.03
N VAL A 34 1.31 -18.63 29.65
CA VAL A 34 0.46 -17.70 30.40
C VAL A 34 -0.64 -17.37 29.42
N ALA A 35 -1.90 -17.65 29.79
CA ALA A 35 -3.06 -17.26 29.00
C ALA A 35 -3.14 -15.72 29.07
N GLN A 36 -2.33 -15.05 28.26
CA GLN A 36 -2.58 -13.66 27.90
C GLN A 36 -3.91 -13.70 27.15
N GLY A 37 -4.91 -12.95 27.66
CA GLY A 37 -6.23 -12.90 27.04
C GLY A 37 -6.11 -12.54 25.56
N ILE A 38 -7.05 -13.01 24.74
CA ILE A 38 -7.13 -12.69 23.32
C ILE A 38 -7.16 -11.15 23.17
N LYS A 39 -6.24 -10.58 22.41
CA LYS A 39 -6.24 -9.15 22.11
C LYS A 39 -7.18 -8.86 20.94
N THR A 40 -8.15 -7.99 21.16
CA THR A 40 -8.98 -7.47 20.07
C THR A 40 -8.20 -6.41 19.31
N LEU A 41 -8.11 -6.56 17.99
CA LEU A 41 -7.52 -5.63 17.07
C LEU A 41 -8.62 -5.04 16.17
N THR A 42 -9.20 -3.93 16.62
CA THR A 42 -10.19 -3.19 15.83
C THR A 42 -9.47 -2.43 14.71
N VAL A 43 -9.83 -2.77 13.46
CA VAL A 43 -9.23 -2.21 12.25
C VAL A 43 -10.28 -1.42 11.48
N VAL A 44 -10.00 -0.15 11.20
CA VAL A 44 -10.83 0.73 10.38
C VAL A 44 -10.16 1.00 9.03
N SER A 45 -10.93 1.19 7.96
CA SER A 45 -10.39 1.33 6.61
C SER A 45 -10.94 2.57 5.89
N THR A 46 -10.14 3.12 4.98
CA THR A 46 -10.55 4.21 4.09
C THR A 46 -11.36 3.74 2.88
N TRP A 47 -11.50 2.43 2.67
CA TRP A 47 -12.15 1.86 1.48
C TRP A 47 -13.42 1.09 1.83
N PRO A 48 -14.39 1.02 0.86
CA PRO A 48 -15.62 0.25 1.04
C PRO A 48 -15.35 -1.24 1.22
N ARG A 49 -16.25 -1.91 1.94
CA ARG A 49 -16.25 -3.38 2.08
C ARG A 49 -16.40 -4.05 0.73
N ASP A 50 -15.74 -5.17 0.53
CA ASP A 50 -15.78 -6.00 -0.68
C ASP A 50 -15.37 -5.27 -1.98
N PHE A 51 -14.81 -4.06 -1.86
CA PHE A 51 -14.30 -3.35 -3.03
C PHE A 51 -13.06 -4.09 -3.58
N PRO A 52 -13.08 -4.49 -4.88
CA PRO A 52 -11.99 -5.23 -5.50
C PRO A 52 -10.63 -4.53 -5.34
N GLY A 53 -9.62 -5.31 -5.03
CA GLY A 53 -8.29 -4.80 -4.69
C GLY A 53 -8.26 -4.24 -3.27
N LEU A 54 -8.60 -2.98 -3.06
CA LEU A 54 -8.37 -2.26 -1.80
C LEU A 54 -9.18 -2.78 -0.61
N GLY A 55 -10.50 -2.94 -0.76
CA GLY A 55 -11.37 -3.42 0.33
C GLY A 55 -11.16 -4.90 0.62
N ILE A 56 -11.04 -5.72 -0.44
CA ILE A 56 -10.78 -7.17 -0.31
C ILE A 56 -9.40 -7.42 0.31
N SER A 57 -8.38 -6.65 -0.08
CA SER A 57 -7.04 -6.69 0.50
C SER A 57 -7.07 -6.43 2.02
N ALA A 58 -7.78 -5.39 2.45
CA ALA A 58 -7.93 -5.08 3.88
C ALA A 58 -8.59 -6.24 4.67
N GLN A 59 -9.62 -6.86 4.09
CA GLN A 59 -10.29 -8.02 4.71
C GLN A 59 -9.38 -9.25 4.74
N ARG A 60 -8.62 -9.50 3.67
CA ARG A 60 -7.66 -10.60 3.55
C ARG A 60 -6.53 -10.47 4.58
N LEU A 61 -5.99 -9.24 4.77
CA LEU A 61 -5.01 -8.95 5.80
C LEU A 61 -5.53 -9.28 7.20
N CYS A 62 -6.73 -8.81 7.56
CA CYS A 62 -7.35 -9.11 8.85
C CYS A 62 -7.55 -10.61 9.07
N ALA A 63 -8.08 -11.31 8.06
CA ALA A 63 -8.25 -12.76 8.10
C ALA A 63 -6.90 -13.50 8.26
N ARG A 64 -5.84 -12.98 7.64
CA ARG A 64 -4.49 -13.54 7.75
C ARG A 64 -3.93 -13.39 9.16
N ILE A 65 -4.06 -12.20 9.77
CA ILE A 65 -3.67 -11.97 11.17
C ILE A 65 -4.37 -12.97 12.09
N ASP A 66 -5.69 -13.10 11.96
CA ASP A 66 -6.47 -14.08 12.75
C ASP A 66 -5.92 -15.51 12.59
N ALA A 67 -5.67 -15.93 11.35
CA ALA A 67 -5.26 -17.29 11.01
C ALA A 67 -3.89 -17.67 11.59
N ILE A 68 -2.92 -16.72 11.57
CA ILE A 68 -1.54 -17.03 11.99
C ILE A 68 -1.21 -16.61 13.42
N SER A 69 -2.13 -15.92 14.11
CA SER A 69 -1.92 -15.46 15.50
C SER A 69 -1.92 -16.59 16.53
N GLY A 70 -2.32 -17.80 16.14
CA GLY A 70 -2.51 -18.89 17.09
C GLY A 70 -3.61 -18.60 18.13
N GLY A 71 -4.52 -17.65 17.83
CA GLY A 71 -5.63 -17.25 18.71
C GLY A 71 -5.25 -16.17 19.74
N THR A 72 -4.07 -15.56 19.64
CA THR A 72 -3.66 -14.47 20.54
C THR A 72 -4.22 -13.12 20.13
N ILE A 73 -4.55 -12.95 18.84
CA ILE A 73 -5.17 -11.75 18.28
C ILE A 73 -6.48 -12.13 17.59
N LYS A 74 -7.50 -11.30 17.77
CA LYS A 74 -8.76 -11.35 17.04
C LYS A 74 -9.03 -10.01 16.40
N THR A 75 -9.16 -9.99 15.06
CA THR A 75 -9.46 -8.76 14.32
C THR A 75 -10.96 -8.48 14.28
N GLU A 76 -11.31 -7.20 14.36
CA GLU A 76 -12.65 -6.67 14.11
C GLU A 76 -12.52 -5.58 13.02
N TYR A 77 -12.90 -5.94 11.79
CA TYR A 77 -12.73 -5.06 10.63
C TYR A 77 -13.98 -4.21 10.35
N PHE A 78 -13.77 -2.91 10.16
CA PHE A 78 -14.76 -1.93 9.78
C PHE A 78 -14.31 -1.20 8.50
N ALA A 79 -15.11 -1.28 7.45
CA ALA A 79 -14.89 -0.56 6.22
C ALA A 79 -15.24 0.94 6.36
N ALA A 80 -14.92 1.72 5.32
CA ALA A 80 -15.21 3.15 5.28
C ALA A 80 -16.68 3.46 5.61
N GLY A 81 -16.91 4.29 6.61
CA GLY A 81 -18.25 4.70 7.05
C GLY A 81 -18.98 3.72 7.97
N GLU A 82 -18.45 2.52 8.26
CA GLU A 82 -19.13 1.57 9.16
C GLU A 82 -18.93 1.93 10.65
N LYS A 83 -17.79 2.48 11.02
CA LYS A 83 -17.51 2.92 12.38
C LYS A 83 -17.18 4.43 12.42
N VAL A 84 -16.39 4.89 11.46
CA VAL A 84 -15.90 6.27 11.36
C VAL A 84 -15.83 6.66 9.88
N GLY A 85 -15.84 7.95 9.57
CA GLY A 85 -15.65 8.47 8.22
C GLY A 85 -14.33 8.00 7.60
N ALA A 86 -14.29 7.86 6.27
CA ALA A 86 -13.14 7.28 5.58
C ALA A 86 -11.81 8.00 5.89
N PHE A 87 -11.83 9.33 6.00
CA PHE A 87 -10.61 10.11 6.28
C PHE A 87 -10.39 10.41 7.77
N ASP A 88 -11.35 10.00 8.64
CA ASP A 88 -11.24 10.18 10.09
C ASP A 88 -10.53 9.01 10.78
N VAL A 89 -10.20 7.92 10.02
CA VAL A 89 -9.55 6.72 10.57
C VAL A 89 -8.20 7.00 11.23
N PHE A 90 -7.45 7.99 10.75
CA PHE A 90 -6.18 8.41 11.33
C PHE A 90 -6.37 8.94 12.77
N ASP A 91 -7.27 9.89 12.94
CA ASP A 91 -7.55 10.49 14.25
C ASP A 91 -8.21 9.51 15.20
N GLU A 92 -9.09 8.64 14.70
CA GLU A 92 -9.70 7.53 15.44
C GLU A 92 -8.65 6.60 16.08
N VAL A 93 -7.61 6.23 15.29
CA VAL A 93 -6.55 5.35 15.76
C VAL A 93 -5.52 6.10 16.60
N ALA A 94 -5.14 7.32 16.22
CA ALA A 94 -4.24 8.16 17.00
C ALA A 94 -4.78 8.40 18.43
N ALA A 95 -6.08 8.58 18.56
CA ALA A 95 -6.77 8.73 19.86
C ALA A 95 -6.92 7.42 20.65
N GLY A 96 -6.63 6.25 20.05
CA GLY A 96 -6.77 4.94 20.68
C GLY A 96 -8.19 4.38 20.69
N ASN A 97 -9.16 5.00 20.00
CA ASN A 97 -10.55 4.52 19.90
C ASN A 97 -10.68 3.28 18.99
N SER A 98 -9.74 3.08 18.09
CA SER A 98 -9.49 1.85 17.32
C SER A 98 -8.00 1.54 17.35
N GLN A 99 -7.62 0.28 17.12
CA GLN A 99 -6.24 -0.15 17.28
C GLN A 99 -5.41 0.03 16.02
N ALA A 100 -6.03 -0.06 14.83
CA ALA A 100 -5.32 0.13 13.58
C ALA A 100 -6.23 0.69 12.48
N TYR A 101 -5.59 1.31 11.46
CA TYR A 101 -6.23 1.65 10.20
C TYR A 101 -5.51 1.01 9.01
N ILE A 102 -6.23 0.86 7.89
CA ILE A 102 -5.65 0.54 6.58
C ILE A 102 -5.99 1.70 5.64
N ALA A 103 -4.95 2.38 5.14
CA ALA A 103 -5.11 3.59 4.36
C ALA A 103 -3.89 3.92 3.48
N ALA A 104 -4.03 4.98 2.70
CA ALA A 104 -2.93 5.67 2.03
C ALA A 104 -2.57 6.92 2.85
N ASP A 105 -1.36 6.97 3.41
CA ASP A 105 -0.96 8.02 4.36
C ASP A 105 -0.98 9.43 3.76
N TYR A 106 -0.86 9.56 2.44
CA TYR A 106 -0.93 10.87 1.77
C TYR A 106 -2.27 11.60 1.95
N TYR A 107 -3.32 10.92 2.39
CA TYR A 107 -4.59 11.60 2.72
C TYR A 107 -4.43 12.65 3.82
N TRP A 108 -3.37 12.55 4.61
CA TRP A 108 -3.10 13.42 5.75
C TRP A 108 -1.91 14.37 5.54
N ILE A 109 -1.60 14.74 4.28
CA ILE A 109 -0.58 15.77 3.99
C ILE A 109 -0.87 17.11 4.68
N GLY A 110 -2.14 17.39 4.97
CA GLY A 110 -2.54 18.56 5.76
C GLY A 110 -2.10 18.51 7.23
N LYS A 111 -1.77 17.32 7.78
CA LYS A 111 -1.18 17.17 9.11
C LYS A 111 0.35 17.30 9.03
N HIS A 112 0.96 16.66 8.05
CA HIS A 112 2.38 16.76 7.73
C HIS A 112 2.65 16.26 6.30
N PRO A 113 3.28 17.08 5.43
CA PRO A 113 3.47 16.71 4.02
C PRO A 113 4.37 15.49 3.82
N GLY A 114 5.22 15.16 4.80
CA GLY A 114 6.04 13.95 4.80
C GLY A 114 5.26 12.64 4.69
N PHE A 115 3.97 12.62 5.05
CA PHE A 115 3.14 11.42 4.88
C PHE A 115 2.97 11.00 3.41
N ALA A 116 3.10 11.93 2.46
CA ALA A 116 3.04 11.60 1.05
C ALA A 116 4.11 10.58 0.63
N TYR A 117 5.32 10.68 1.16
CA TYR A 117 6.44 9.80 0.82
C TYR A 117 6.21 8.35 1.25
N PHE A 118 5.31 8.12 2.20
CA PHE A 118 4.93 6.79 2.69
C PHE A 118 3.69 6.22 1.99
N THR A 119 3.21 6.91 0.96
CA THR A 119 2.31 6.37 -0.05
C THR A 119 2.94 6.55 -1.42
N SER A 120 2.85 7.73 -2.01
CA SER A 120 3.45 8.05 -3.30
C SER A 120 3.68 9.56 -3.44
N VAL A 121 4.67 9.91 -4.25
CA VAL A 121 4.93 11.29 -4.67
C VAL A 121 5.03 11.36 -6.19
N PRO A 122 4.74 12.51 -6.82
CA PRO A 122 4.91 12.69 -8.25
C PRO A 122 6.33 12.31 -8.71
N PHE A 123 6.46 11.65 -9.87
CA PHE A 123 7.74 11.14 -10.41
C PHE A 123 8.53 10.26 -9.44
N GLY A 124 7.86 9.68 -8.45
CA GLY A 124 8.48 8.92 -7.38
C GLY A 124 8.80 7.48 -7.76
N MET A 125 9.02 6.70 -6.71
CA MET A 125 9.40 5.30 -6.81
C MET A 125 8.23 4.43 -7.26
N THR A 126 8.53 3.44 -8.10
CA THR A 126 7.64 2.29 -8.31
C THR A 126 7.54 1.44 -7.04
N THR A 127 6.52 0.58 -6.95
CA THR A 127 6.31 -0.25 -5.74
C THR A 127 7.55 -1.05 -5.31
N PRO A 128 8.32 -1.71 -6.18
CA PRO A 128 9.54 -2.41 -5.75
C PRO A 128 10.64 -1.46 -5.21
N GLU A 129 10.82 -0.30 -5.83
CA GLU A 129 11.78 0.72 -5.39
C GLU A 129 11.39 1.28 -4.03
N TRP A 130 10.12 1.62 -3.86
CA TRP A 130 9.56 2.11 -2.60
C TRP A 130 9.73 1.09 -1.47
N ASN A 131 9.41 -0.18 -1.72
CA ASN A 131 9.63 -1.26 -0.77
C ASN A 131 11.10 -1.43 -0.38
N ALA A 132 12.02 -1.28 -1.34
CA ALA A 132 13.45 -1.33 -1.07
C ALA A 132 13.89 -0.15 -0.19
N TRP A 133 13.43 1.06 -0.47
CA TRP A 133 13.71 2.23 0.37
C TRP A 133 13.17 2.06 1.79
N VAL A 134 11.89 1.69 1.93
CA VAL A 134 11.27 1.53 3.26
C VAL A 134 11.98 0.45 4.08
N LYS A 135 12.24 -0.72 3.48
CA LYS A 135 12.74 -1.89 4.23
C LYS A 135 14.25 -1.88 4.46
N PHE A 136 15.05 -1.31 3.52
CA PHE A 136 16.50 -1.50 3.50
C PHE A 136 17.30 -0.20 3.37
N ALA A 137 16.68 0.92 3.00
CA ALA A 137 17.38 2.18 2.77
C ALA A 137 16.91 3.32 3.71
N GLY A 138 16.41 2.96 4.91
CA GLY A 138 16.15 3.91 6.00
C GLY A 138 14.73 4.50 6.02
N GLY A 139 13.87 4.23 5.04
CA GLY A 139 12.53 4.78 4.98
C GLY A 139 11.67 4.44 6.20
N GLN A 140 11.72 3.18 6.70
CA GLN A 140 10.93 2.78 7.87
C GLN A 140 11.27 3.59 9.13
N ALA A 141 12.55 3.91 9.35
CA ALA A 141 12.94 4.69 10.53
C ALA A 141 12.38 6.12 10.49
N LEU A 142 12.37 6.74 9.32
CA LEU A 142 11.77 8.06 9.09
C LEU A 142 10.24 8.01 9.22
N TRP A 143 9.61 6.94 8.73
CA TRP A 143 8.18 6.72 8.89
C TRP A 143 7.79 6.55 10.35
N ASP A 144 8.60 5.80 11.10
CA ASP A 144 8.41 5.62 12.55
C ASP A 144 8.52 6.94 13.30
N GLU A 145 9.52 7.77 12.98
CA GLU A 145 9.71 9.09 13.61
C GLU A 145 8.53 10.01 13.31
N LEU A 146 8.07 10.06 12.05
CA LEU A 146 6.92 10.86 11.66
C LEU A 146 5.64 10.38 12.36
N SER A 147 5.35 9.09 12.28
CA SER A 147 4.13 8.50 12.82
C SER A 147 4.05 8.60 14.34
N ALA A 148 5.19 8.44 15.04
CA ALA A 148 5.26 8.56 16.50
C ALA A 148 4.83 9.95 16.99
N GLY A 149 5.08 11.01 16.21
CA GLY A 149 4.60 12.36 16.50
C GLY A 149 3.07 12.49 16.56
N PHE A 150 2.36 11.50 16.04
CA PHE A 150 0.90 11.40 16.04
C PHE A 150 0.38 10.21 16.86
N ASN A 151 1.19 9.63 17.74
CA ASN A 151 0.86 8.42 18.52
C ASN A 151 0.53 7.21 17.63
N LEU A 152 1.24 7.06 16.51
CA LEU A 152 1.05 5.97 15.55
C LEU A 152 2.35 5.20 15.30
N LYS A 153 2.21 3.95 14.90
CA LYS A 153 3.22 3.10 14.29
C LYS A 153 2.69 2.59 12.97
N ALA A 154 3.36 2.89 11.87
CA ALA A 154 2.96 2.44 10.55
C ALA A 154 3.85 1.30 10.03
N ILE A 155 3.23 0.37 9.30
CA ILE A 155 3.84 -0.78 8.64
C ILE A 155 3.27 -0.86 7.23
N THR A 156 4.09 -1.15 6.23
CA THR A 156 3.60 -1.37 4.87
C THR A 156 2.70 -2.60 4.80
N CYS A 157 1.52 -2.49 4.20
CA CYS A 157 0.53 -3.57 4.16
C CYS A 157 -0.13 -3.77 2.80
N GLY A 158 0.38 -3.14 1.76
CA GLY A 158 -0.17 -3.24 0.42
C GLY A 158 0.44 -2.22 -0.53
N GLY A 159 -0.07 -2.21 -1.74
CA GLY A 159 0.28 -1.24 -2.77
C GLY A 159 -0.63 -1.35 -3.97
N THR A 160 -0.76 -0.27 -4.71
CA THR A 160 -1.62 -0.21 -5.90
C THR A 160 -0.89 -0.62 -7.19
N GLY A 161 0.45 -0.68 -7.14
CA GLY A 161 1.26 -0.71 -8.36
C GLY A 161 1.27 0.65 -9.06
N ALA A 162 1.78 0.70 -10.28
CA ALA A 162 1.76 1.91 -11.10
C ALA A 162 0.32 2.24 -11.50
N GLN A 163 -0.07 3.50 -11.29
CA GLN A 163 -1.40 3.97 -11.60
C GLN A 163 -1.48 4.60 -12.99
N CYS A 164 -2.70 4.73 -13.50
CA CYS A 164 -3.01 5.49 -14.70
C CYS A 164 -3.16 6.99 -14.38
N GLY A 165 -2.98 7.85 -15.39
CA GLY A 165 -3.05 9.30 -15.26
C GLY A 165 -4.44 9.85 -14.91
N GLY A 166 -5.48 9.01 -15.07
CA GLY A 166 -6.84 9.32 -14.64
C GLY A 166 -7.86 9.45 -15.77
N TRP A 167 -9.06 9.79 -15.37
CA TRP A 167 -10.26 9.92 -16.19
C TRP A 167 -10.62 11.38 -16.41
N PHE A 168 -10.86 11.76 -17.65
CA PHE A 168 -11.14 13.13 -18.03
C PHE A 168 -12.39 13.20 -18.93
N ASN A 169 -13.19 14.23 -18.75
CA ASN A 169 -14.34 14.52 -19.62
C ASN A 169 -13.97 15.23 -20.92
N LYS A 170 -12.74 15.78 -21.02
CA LYS A 170 -12.15 16.37 -22.22
C LYS A 170 -10.73 15.82 -22.47
N GLU A 171 -10.25 15.98 -23.69
CA GLU A 171 -8.85 15.70 -24.00
C GLU A 171 -7.91 16.77 -23.41
N ILE A 172 -6.73 16.34 -22.99
CA ILE A 172 -5.64 17.19 -22.52
C ILE A 172 -4.51 17.09 -23.55
N ASN A 173 -4.39 18.09 -24.36
CA ASN A 173 -3.41 18.13 -25.45
C ASN A 173 -2.24 19.07 -25.16
N SER A 174 -2.37 19.94 -24.15
CA SER A 174 -1.32 20.86 -23.71
C SER A 174 -1.51 21.23 -22.24
N PRO A 175 -0.52 21.85 -21.57
CA PRO A 175 -0.65 22.34 -20.20
C PRO A 175 -1.81 23.33 -20.00
N GLU A 176 -2.14 24.13 -21.03
CA GLU A 176 -3.25 25.09 -20.99
C GLU A 176 -4.61 24.41 -20.82
N ASP A 177 -4.76 23.18 -21.30
CA ASP A 177 -6.00 22.40 -21.13
C ASP A 177 -6.27 22.03 -19.67
N LEU A 178 -5.29 22.10 -18.81
CA LEU A 178 -5.43 21.86 -17.37
C LEU A 178 -6.04 23.07 -16.65
N GLN A 179 -5.92 24.28 -17.21
CA GLN A 179 -6.38 25.50 -16.56
C GLN A 179 -7.88 25.49 -16.28
N GLY A 180 -8.24 25.69 -15.00
CA GLY A 180 -9.63 25.74 -14.55
C GLY A 180 -10.35 24.37 -14.49
N LEU A 181 -9.66 23.27 -14.82
CA LEU A 181 -10.19 21.92 -14.67
C LEU A 181 -10.45 21.65 -13.18
N LYS A 182 -11.59 21.04 -12.86
CA LYS A 182 -11.87 20.56 -11.50
C LYS A 182 -11.54 19.09 -11.43
N MET A 183 -10.61 18.70 -10.57
CA MET A 183 -10.13 17.32 -10.48
C MET A 183 -10.10 16.80 -9.06
N ARG A 184 -10.60 15.57 -8.87
CA ARG A 184 -10.32 14.81 -7.66
C ARG A 184 -8.94 14.15 -7.81
N ILE A 185 -8.01 14.58 -6.98
CA ILE A 185 -6.67 14.01 -6.88
C ILE A 185 -6.08 14.31 -5.50
N PRO A 186 -5.73 13.30 -4.68
CA PRO A 186 -5.14 13.51 -3.35
C PRO A 186 -3.62 13.68 -3.40
N GLY A 187 -3.03 13.86 -2.23
CA GLY A 187 -1.60 13.87 -2.03
C GLY A 187 -0.87 15.00 -2.76
N LEU A 188 0.44 14.86 -2.92
CA LEU A 188 1.26 15.85 -3.62
C LEU A 188 0.96 15.93 -5.13
N GLY A 189 0.38 14.86 -5.72
CA GLY A 189 -0.15 14.93 -7.09
C GLY A 189 -1.21 16.03 -7.23
N GLY A 190 -2.09 16.17 -6.25
CA GLY A 190 -3.06 17.27 -6.19
C GLY A 190 -2.39 18.64 -6.07
N THR A 191 -1.32 18.75 -5.29
CA THR A 191 -0.55 19.98 -5.16
C THR A 191 0.10 20.38 -6.48
N VAL A 192 0.71 19.43 -7.18
CA VAL A 192 1.29 19.65 -8.53
C VAL A 192 0.23 20.13 -9.53
N MET A 193 -0.91 19.46 -9.58
CA MET A 193 -2.01 19.85 -10.47
C MET A 193 -2.54 21.25 -10.12
N SER A 194 -2.59 21.61 -8.84
CA SER A 194 -3.01 22.96 -8.42
C SER A 194 -2.07 24.06 -8.91
N LYS A 195 -0.74 23.82 -8.95
CA LYS A 195 0.24 24.74 -9.52
C LYS A 195 0.03 24.98 -11.02
N LEU A 196 -0.52 23.99 -11.71
CA LEU A 196 -0.88 24.06 -13.13
C LEU A 196 -2.30 24.63 -13.38
N GLY A 197 -2.92 25.21 -12.37
CA GLY A 197 -4.21 25.90 -12.50
C GLY A 197 -5.44 24.97 -12.41
N VAL A 198 -5.26 23.72 -12.00
CA VAL A 198 -6.35 22.78 -11.72
C VAL A 198 -6.96 23.10 -10.34
N SER A 199 -8.28 23.11 -10.25
CA SER A 199 -8.99 23.18 -8.96
C SER A 199 -9.09 21.77 -8.39
N THR A 200 -8.23 21.42 -7.45
CA THR A 200 -8.12 20.08 -6.89
C THR A 200 -8.94 19.88 -5.63
N VAL A 201 -9.43 18.66 -5.42
CA VAL A 201 -10.11 18.23 -4.20
C VAL A 201 -9.73 16.79 -3.86
N SER A 202 -9.59 16.50 -2.56
CA SER A 202 -9.42 15.13 -2.06
C SER A 202 -10.77 14.64 -1.53
N LEU A 203 -11.30 13.57 -2.15
CA LEU A 203 -12.57 12.94 -1.77
C LEU A 203 -12.34 11.44 -1.52
N PRO A 204 -13.02 10.84 -0.52
CA PRO A 204 -13.05 9.39 -0.35
C PRO A 204 -13.58 8.67 -1.59
N GLY A 205 -13.07 7.45 -1.85
CA GLY A 205 -13.42 6.67 -3.05
C GLY A 205 -14.93 6.54 -3.28
N GLY A 206 -15.70 6.27 -2.23
CA GLY A 206 -17.17 6.13 -2.34
C GLY A 206 -17.94 7.38 -2.80
N GLN A 207 -17.28 8.55 -2.86
CA GLN A 207 -17.91 9.80 -3.28
C GLN A 207 -17.52 10.23 -4.70
N ILE A 208 -16.51 9.61 -5.31
CA ILE A 208 -15.91 10.07 -6.56
C ILE A 208 -16.91 9.96 -7.73
N TYR A 209 -17.56 8.81 -7.88
CA TYR A 209 -18.47 8.55 -9.01
C TYR A 209 -19.59 9.61 -9.08
N GLU A 210 -20.27 9.89 -7.98
CA GLU A 210 -21.34 10.88 -7.91
C GLU A 210 -20.87 12.29 -8.26
N ASN A 211 -19.67 12.68 -7.77
CA ASN A 211 -19.08 13.98 -8.08
C ASN A 211 -18.67 14.11 -9.55
N LEU A 212 -18.22 13.03 -10.18
CA LEU A 212 -17.89 12.99 -11.60
C LEU A 212 -19.16 13.06 -12.47
N VAL A 213 -20.19 12.28 -12.13
CA VAL A 213 -21.47 12.27 -12.87
C VAL A 213 -22.21 13.61 -12.73
N SER A 214 -22.19 14.24 -11.57
CA SER A 214 -22.84 15.55 -11.35
C SER A 214 -22.07 16.72 -11.99
N GLY A 215 -20.83 16.54 -12.45
CA GLY A 215 -19.95 17.59 -12.92
C GLY A 215 -19.39 18.50 -11.79
N SER A 216 -19.47 18.06 -10.54
CA SER A 216 -18.77 18.71 -9.42
C SER A 216 -17.27 18.62 -9.61
N VAL A 217 -16.79 17.55 -10.23
CA VAL A 217 -15.44 17.42 -10.79
C VAL A 217 -15.50 17.04 -12.27
N ASP A 218 -14.52 17.48 -13.05
CA ASP A 218 -14.39 17.22 -14.49
C ASP A 218 -13.47 16.03 -14.78
N ALA A 219 -12.63 15.68 -13.79
CA ALA A 219 -11.65 14.63 -13.88
C ALA A 219 -11.41 13.97 -12.51
N THR A 220 -10.90 12.76 -12.54
CA THR A 220 -10.45 12.03 -11.35
C THR A 220 -9.33 11.06 -11.71
N GLU A 221 -8.44 10.79 -10.77
CA GLU A 221 -7.63 9.58 -10.75
C GLU A 221 -8.21 8.59 -9.72
N TRP A 222 -7.77 7.33 -9.77
CA TRP A 222 -8.09 6.36 -8.73
C TRP A 222 -6.95 5.35 -8.56
N VAL A 223 -6.83 4.33 -9.41
CA VAL A 223 -5.75 3.34 -9.37
C VAL A 223 -5.32 2.95 -10.79
N GLY A 224 -6.04 2.01 -11.39
CA GLY A 224 -5.75 1.45 -12.69
C GLY A 224 -6.94 0.63 -13.18
N PRO A 225 -6.86 0.02 -14.36
CA PRO A 225 -8.01 -0.55 -15.06
C PRO A 225 -8.85 -1.52 -14.23
N TYR A 226 -8.20 -2.35 -13.40
CA TYR A 226 -8.89 -3.31 -12.53
C TYR A 226 -9.82 -2.61 -11.52
N ASN A 227 -9.28 -1.70 -10.72
CA ASN A 227 -10.05 -0.99 -9.71
C ASN A 227 -11.04 0.00 -10.33
N ASP A 228 -10.61 0.73 -11.36
CA ASP A 228 -11.36 1.80 -12.02
C ASP A 228 -12.59 1.26 -12.74
N TYR A 229 -12.53 0.01 -13.27
CA TYR A 229 -13.68 -0.66 -13.86
C TYR A 229 -14.85 -0.77 -12.87
N PHE A 230 -14.59 -1.12 -11.62
CA PHE A 230 -15.63 -1.26 -10.59
C PHE A 230 -16.13 0.10 -10.06
N MET A 231 -15.34 1.16 -10.24
CA MET A 231 -15.77 2.53 -9.97
C MET A 231 -16.69 3.10 -11.05
N LYS A 232 -16.78 2.45 -12.23
CA LYS A 232 -17.62 2.82 -13.36
C LYS A 232 -17.35 4.22 -13.92
N PHE A 233 -16.16 4.75 -13.79
CA PHE A 233 -15.82 6.09 -14.26
C PHE A 233 -16.05 6.24 -15.78
N TYR A 234 -15.98 5.16 -16.55
CA TYR A 234 -16.29 5.12 -17.99
C TYR A 234 -17.73 5.55 -18.33
N GLU A 235 -18.66 5.54 -17.36
CA GLU A 235 -20.04 6.05 -17.59
C GLU A 235 -20.07 7.59 -17.60
N ALA A 236 -19.10 8.26 -16.98
CA ALA A 236 -19.07 9.71 -16.80
C ALA A 236 -17.92 10.41 -17.54
N ALA A 237 -16.79 9.73 -17.76
CA ALA A 237 -15.60 10.27 -18.45
C ALA A 237 -15.16 9.31 -19.56
N LYS A 238 -14.79 9.87 -20.73
CA LYS A 238 -14.46 9.08 -21.92
C LYS A 238 -12.97 8.86 -22.12
N TYR A 239 -12.15 9.78 -21.64
CA TYR A 239 -10.71 9.78 -21.89
C TYR A 239 -10.00 9.22 -20.67
N TYR A 240 -9.23 8.16 -20.89
CA TYR A 240 -8.46 7.50 -19.86
C TYR A 240 -6.98 7.62 -20.18
N TYR A 241 -6.26 8.37 -19.35
CA TYR A 241 -4.86 8.67 -19.58
C TYR A 241 -3.96 7.61 -18.93
N THR A 242 -2.97 7.14 -19.70
CA THR A 242 -1.92 6.24 -19.21
C THR A 242 -0.82 7.02 -18.50
N GLY A 243 -0.02 6.33 -17.68
CA GLY A 243 1.13 6.93 -17.02
C GLY A 243 0.75 8.00 -15.99
N GLY A 244 0.40 7.58 -14.78
CA GLY A 244 0.10 8.51 -13.67
C GLY A 244 1.39 9.08 -13.08
N MET A 245 1.70 10.36 -13.37
CA MET A 245 2.86 11.03 -12.78
C MET A 245 2.78 11.09 -11.25
N HIS A 246 1.56 11.11 -10.70
CA HIS A 246 1.26 11.27 -9.28
C HIS A 246 1.53 10.02 -8.46
N GLU A 247 1.31 8.81 -9.05
CA GLU A 247 1.47 7.53 -8.36
C GLU A 247 2.10 6.46 -9.25
N PRO A 248 3.43 6.50 -9.45
CA PRO A 248 4.17 5.46 -10.18
C PRO A 248 4.24 4.13 -9.40
N GLY A 249 3.96 4.17 -8.09
CA GLY A 249 3.83 3.00 -7.23
C GLY A 249 3.40 3.44 -5.84
N GLY A 250 2.21 3.05 -5.44
CA GLY A 250 1.66 3.44 -4.14
C GLY A 250 1.92 2.40 -3.05
N GLY A 251 2.42 2.84 -1.90
CA GLY A 251 2.46 2.05 -0.68
C GLY A 251 1.22 2.30 0.19
N LEU A 252 0.73 1.27 0.87
CA LEU A 252 -0.37 1.38 1.81
C LEU A 252 0.08 1.11 3.23
N ALA A 253 -0.51 1.82 4.17
CA ALA A 253 -0.17 1.80 5.59
C ALA A 253 -1.16 0.94 6.39
N PHE A 254 -0.62 0.06 7.23
CA PHE A 254 -1.26 -0.44 8.43
C PHE A 254 -0.78 0.43 9.58
N GLY A 255 -1.51 1.50 9.86
CA GLY A 255 -1.19 2.44 10.93
C GLY A 255 -1.81 1.99 12.24
N MET A 256 -1.00 1.72 13.25
CA MET A 256 -1.45 1.26 14.55
C MET A 256 -1.33 2.35 15.60
N ASN A 257 -2.22 2.37 16.56
CA ASN A 257 -2.02 3.16 17.78
C ASN A 257 -0.71 2.73 18.45
N LEU A 258 0.17 3.68 18.75
CA LEU A 258 1.53 3.40 19.24
C LEU A 258 1.52 2.73 20.61
N ASP A 259 0.62 3.14 21.51
CA ASP A 259 0.51 2.54 22.84
C ASP A 259 0.03 1.08 22.74
N PHE A 260 -0.95 0.81 21.86
CA PHE A 260 -1.38 -0.56 21.57
C PHE A 260 -0.24 -1.41 21.01
N TYR A 261 0.50 -0.90 20.00
CA TYR A 261 1.64 -1.59 19.41
C TYR A 261 2.73 -1.90 20.45
N ASN A 262 3.04 -0.95 21.32
CA ASN A 262 4.02 -1.13 22.40
C ASN A 262 3.57 -2.16 23.45
N GLY A 263 2.25 -2.32 23.64
CA GLY A 263 1.66 -3.32 24.53
C GLY A 263 1.59 -4.74 23.93
N LEU A 264 1.97 -4.94 22.67
CA LEU A 264 2.06 -6.26 22.04
C LEU A 264 3.31 -7.00 22.48
N THR A 265 3.22 -8.32 22.55
CA THR A 265 4.41 -9.18 22.66
C THR A 265 5.19 -9.22 21.37
N ASP A 266 6.46 -9.64 21.42
CA ASP A 266 7.28 -9.80 20.21
C ASP A 266 6.66 -10.77 19.20
N HIS A 267 5.99 -11.84 19.70
CA HIS A 267 5.27 -12.79 18.85
C HIS A 267 4.09 -12.10 18.13
N GLU A 268 3.27 -11.34 18.84
CA GLU A 268 2.12 -10.65 18.25
C GLU A 268 2.55 -9.59 17.22
N ARG A 269 3.63 -8.85 17.50
CA ARG A 269 4.23 -7.92 16.52
C ARG A 269 4.68 -8.67 15.26
N ALA A 270 5.43 -9.76 15.43
CA ALA A 270 5.91 -10.57 14.30
C ALA A 270 4.76 -11.15 13.47
N VAL A 271 3.64 -11.56 14.09
CA VAL A 271 2.43 -12.01 13.40
C VAL A 271 1.84 -10.89 12.53
N ILE A 272 1.65 -9.70 13.09
CA ILE A 272 1.09 -8.56 12.36
C ILE A 272 2.01 -8.15 11.19
N GLU A 273 3.31 -8.02 11.45
CA GLU A 273 4.32 -7.68 10.44
C GLU A 273 4.36 -8.71 9.31
N ALA A 274 4.33 -10.01 9.64
CA ALA A 274 4.32 -11.07 8.62
C ALA A 274 3.07 -11.01 7.74
N ALA A 275 1.89 -10.80 8.32
CA ALA A 275 0.65 -10.65 7.58
C ALA A 275 0.67 -9.38 6.69
N CYS A 276 1.17 -8.27 7.21
CA CYS A 276 1.33 -7.03 6.45
C CYS A 276 2.29 -7.21 5.26
N TYR A 277 3.42 -7.88 5.46
CA TYR A 277 4.38 -8.13 4.37
C TYR A 277 3.86 -9.11 3.33
N GLU A 278 3.07 -10.11 3.71
CA GLU A 278 2.40 -11.01 2.76
C GLU A 278 1.41 -10.23 1.89
N GLU A 279 0.58 -9.39 2.50
CA GLU A 279 -0.40 -8.58 1.77
C GLU A 279 0.26 -7.48 0.92
N ASN A 280 1.38 -6.93 1.37
CA ASN A 280 2.18 -5.95 0.61
C ASN A 280 2.74 -6.51 -0.70
N ALA A 281 2.90 -7.83 -0.81
CA ALA A 281 3.23 -8.49 -2.07
C ALA A 281 1.95 -8.85 -2.86
N ALA A 282 0.95 -9.43 -2.19
CA ALA A 282 -0.22 -10.00 -2.85
C ALA A 282 -1.09 -8.94 -3.56
N GLN A 283 -1.30 -7.78 -2.96
CA GLN A 283 -2.20 -6.77 -3.52
C GLN A 283 -1.71 -6.15 -4.85
N PRO A 284 -0.44 -5.67 -4.99
CA PRO A 284 0.03 -5.17 -6.28
C PRO A 284 0.13 -6.27 -7.34
N GLU A 285 0.40 -7.52 -6.95
CA GLU A 285 0.40 -8.67 -7.86
C GLU A 285 -1.01 -8.98 -8.37
N GLU A 286 -2.04 -8.89 -7.51
CA GLU A 286 -3.45 -9.01 -7.90
C GLU A 286 -3.83 -7.93 -8.92
N ALA A 287 -3.46 -6.67 -8.68
CA ALA A 287 -3.71 -5.58 -9.61
C ALA A 287 -3.00 -5.81 -10.96
N MET A 288 -1.73 -6.18 -10.92
CA MET A 288 -0.93 -6.48 -12.13
C MET A 288 -1.53 -7.61 -12.96
N ALA A 289 -1.99 -8.68 -12.31
CA ALA A 289 -2.59 -9.84 -12.99
C ALA A 289 -3.93 -9.49 -13.67
N ASN A 290 -4.67 -8.51 -13.16
CA ASN A 290 -6.00 -8.17 -13.62
C ASN A 290 -6.07 -6.95 -14.55
N ASN A 291 -5.15 -5.98 -14.43
CA ASN A 291 -5.20 -4.71 -15.15
C ASN A 291 -5.35 -4.89 -16.67
N GLY A 292 -4.60 -5.81 -17.29
CA GLY A 292 -4.70 -6.05 -18.73
C GLY A 292 -6.08 -6.53 -19.18
N THR A 293 -6.71 -7.42 -18.43
CA THR A 293 -8.06 -7.94 -18.71
C THR A 293 -9.09 -6.83 -18.60
N TYR A 294 -9.03 -6.01 -17.55
CA TYR A 294 -10.00 -4.94 -17.33
C TYR A 294 -9.76 -3.74 -18.25
N LEU A 295 -8.53 -3.46 -18.66
CA LEU A 295 -8.23 -2.48 -19.71
C LEU A 295 -8.92 -2.89 -21.03
N ASN A 296 -8.81 -4.15 -21.43
CA ASN A 296 -9.47 -4.67 -22.62
C ASN A 296 -11.00 -4.52 -22.54
N LYS A 297 -11.62 -4.75 -21.39
CA LYS A 297 -13.04 -4.51 -21.19
C LYS A 297 -13.40 -3.04 -21.32
N LEU A 298 -12.67 -2.15 -20.66
CA LEU A 298 -12.89 -0.70 -20.72
C LEU A 298 -12.85 -0.20 -22.17
N VAL A 299 -11.84 -0.62 -22.94
CA VAL A 299 -11.67 -0.17 -24.32
C VAL A 299 -12.70 -0.83 -25.27
N ASN A 300 -12.83 -2.15 -25.21
CA ASN A 300 -13.60 -2.89 -26.23
C ASN A 300 -15.10 -3.01 -25.92
N GLU A 301 -15.48 -3.03 -24.63
CA GLU A 301 -16.89 -3.18 -24.26
C GLU A 301 -17.55 -1.83 -23.93
N HIS A 302 -16.77 -0.87 -23.37
CA HIS A 302 -17.30 0.44 -22.95
C HIS A 302 -16.84 1.62 -23.83
N GLY A 303 -15.98 1.38 -24.84
CA GLY A 303 -15.56 2.41 -25.79
C GLY A 303 -14.69 3.51 -25.19
N VAL A 304 -13.98 3.20 -24.10
CA VAL A 304 -13.06 4.12 -23.44
C VAL A 304 -11.91 4.49 -24.40
N GLN A 305 -11.62 5.77 -24.49
CA GLN A 305 -10.58 6.31 -25.34
C GLN A 305 -9.28 6.44 -24.53
N LEU A 306 -8.36 5.50 -24.77
CA LEU A 306 -7.04 5.54 -24.16
C LEU A 306 -6.22 6.68 -24.75
N ARG A 307 -5.54 7.44 -23.89
CA ARG A 307 -4.67 8.58 -24.24
C ARG A 307 -3.37 8.52 -23.47
N ALA A 308 -2.38 9.20 -23.97
CA ALA A 308 -1.13 9.53 -23.26
C ALA A 308 -0.97 11.05 -23.21
N PHE A 309 -0.38 11.56 -22.16
CA PHE A 309 0.02 12.97 -22.10
C PHE A 309 1.18 13.23 -23.07
N ASN A 310 1.19 14.40 -23.69
CA ASN A 310 2.28 14.86 -24.54
C ASN A 310 3.51 15.24 -23.69
N ASP A 311 4.68 15.33 -24.32
CA ASP A 311 5.94 15.65 -23.63
C ASP A 311 5.89 16.99 -22.91
N ASP A 312 5.28 18.03 -23.51
CA ASP A 312 5.10 19.35 -22.91
C ASP A 312 4.23 19.33 -21.64
N VAL A 313 3.25 18.44 -21.57
CA VAL A 313 2.45 18.22 -20.34
C VAL A 313 3.29 17.51 -19.28
N TRP A 314 4.11 16.53 -19.68
CA TRP A 314 5.03 15.86 -18.77
C TRP A 314 6.09 16.80 -18.22
N ASP A 315 6.64 17.69 -19.07
CA ASP A 315 7.62 18.70 -18.66
C ASP A 315 7.00 19.68 -17.65
N ALA A 316 5.77 20.15 -17.90
CA ALA A 316 5.04 21.01 -16.97
C ALA A 316 4.74 20.31 -15.62
N PHE A 317 4.40 19.02 -15.63
CA PHE A 317 4.27 18.24 -14.40
C PHE A 317 5.59 18.18 -13.63
N GLY A 318 6.71 17.97 -14.33
CA GLY A 318 8.04 17.89 -13.74
C GLY A 318 8.46 19.20 -13.06
N GLU A 319 8.33 20.33 -13.76
CA GLU A 319 8.64 21.65 -13.21
C GLU A 319 7.81 21.95 -11.94
N ALA A 320 6.50 21.70 -11.99
CA ALA A 320 5.64 21.90 -10.83
C ALA A 320 5.95 20.94 -9.68
N ALA A 321 6.40 19.70 -9.97
CA ALA A 321 6.78 18.74 -8.94
C ALA A 321 8.06 19.15 -8.19
N GLU A 322 9.05 19.71 -8.88
CA GLU A 322 10.28 20.23 -8.25
C GLU A 322 9.94 21.33 -7.22
N GLU A 323 9.06 22.27 -7.59
CA GLU A 323 8.59 23.30 -6.65
C GLU A 323 7.89 22.68 -5.41
N VAL A 324 7.03 21.69 -5.62
CA VAL A 324 6.31 21.00 -4.53
C VAL A 324 7.27 20.26 -3.60
N PHE A 325 8.33 19.66 -4.13
CA PHE A 325 9.35 19.02 -3.30
C PHE A 325 10.13 20.01 -2.45
N GLU A 326 10.46 21.18 -3.02
CA GLU A 326 11.16 22.21 -2.26
C GLU A 326 10.27 22.79 -1.14
N GLU A 327 9.02 23.11 -1.43
CA GLU A 327 8.03 23.53 -0.40
C GLU A 327 7.88 22.45 0.70
N THR A 328 7.89 21.18 0.32
CA THR A 328 7.84 20.09 1.30
C THR A 328 9.08 20.05 2.18
N ARG A 329 10.27 20.23 1.62
CA ARG A 329 11.53 20.31 2.37
C ARG A 329 11.55 21.46 3.37
N GLU A 330 11.03 22.63 2.98
CA GLU A 330 10.97 23.82 3.83
C GLU A 330 10.00 23.69 5.00
N HIS A 331 9.09 22.73 4.98
CA HIS A 331 8.07 22.56 6.01
C HIS A 331 8.66 22.29 7.41
N SER A 332 9.65 21.41 7.51
CA SER A 332 10.33 21.04 8.76
C SER A 332 11.62 20.27 8.49
N ASP A 333 12.49 20.17 9.50
CA ASP A 333 13.70 19.34 9.44
C ASP A 333 13.38 17.86 9.11
N LEU A 334 12.32 17.32 9.71
CA LEU A 334 11.90 15.95 9.42
C LEU A 334 11.43 15.80 7.98
N ALA A 335 10.66 16.75 7.44
CA ALA A 335 10.22 16.74 6.04
C ALA A 335 11.42 16.79 5.08
N ALA A 336 12.42 17.64 5.38
CA ALA A 336 13.66 17.71 4.62
C ALA A 336 14.39 16.36 4.61
N ARG A 337 14.60 15.74 5.78
CA ARG A 337 15.26 14.44 5.90
C ARG A 337 14.51 13.32 5.16
N ILE A 338 13.17 13.31 5.21
CA ILE A 338 12.35 12.34 4.49
C ILE A 338 12.54 12.53 2.97
N ASN A 339 12.39 13.76 2.48
CA ASN A 339 12.57 14.06 1.05
C ASN A 339 13.99 13.68 0.57
N ASP A 340 15.02 14.10 1.28
CA ASP A 340 16.41 13.88 0.88
C ASP A 340 16.78 12.39 0.87
N SER A 341 16.31 11.62 1.87
CA SER A 341 16.46 10.17 1.91
C SER A 341 15.76 9.49 0.74
N TYR A 342 14.51 9.90 0.46
CA TYR A 342 13.73 9.37 -0.65
C TYR A 342 14.39 9.66 -1.99
N GLN A 343 14.77 10.91 -2.25
CA GLN A 343 15.38 11.32 -3.52
C GLN A 343 16.76 10.68 -3.75
N ALA A 344 17.54 10.44 -2.68
CA ALA A 344 18.80 9.71 -2.77
C ALA A 344 18.57 8.24 -3.17
N ALA A 345 17.63 7.57 -2.50
CA ALA A 345 17.27 6.18 -2.77
C ALA A 345 16.66 6.01 -4.17
N LEU A 346 15.81 6.96 -4.62
CA LEU A 346 15.24 6.94 -5.98
C LEU A 346 16.35 6.96 -7.05
N ARG A 347 17.37 7.81 -6.87
CA ARG A 347 18.51 7.87 -7.83
C ARG A 347 19.33 6.60 -7.84
N ASP A 348 19.61 6.02 -6.66
CA ASP A 348 20.42 4.80 -6.56
C ASP A 348 19.67 3.58 -7.11
N ILE A 349 18.46 3.34 -6.61
CA ILE A 349 17.67 2.14 -6.95
C ILE A 349 17.14 2.25 -8.38
N GLY A 350 16.54 3.40 -8.74
CA GLY A 350 15.99 3.68 -10.06
C GLY A 350 17.05 3.70 -11.15
N GLY A 351 18.25 4.22 -10.85
CA GLY A 351 19.38 4.20 -11.76
C GLY A 351 19.81 2.80 -12.19
N PHE A 352 19.83 1.85 -11.25
CA PHE A 352 20.09 0.43 -11.60
C PHE A 352 18.95 -0.18 -12.39
N ARG A 353 17.69 0.06 -12.00
CA ARG A 353 16.53 -0.47 -12.70
C ARG A 353 16.45 0.01 -14.16
N ALA A 354 16.85 1.24 -14.43
CA ALA A 354 16.87 1.80 -15.78
C ALA A 354 17.71 0.94 -16.75
N ILE A 355 18.88 0.46 -16.32
CA ILE A 355 19.80 -0.35 -17.13
C ILE A 355 19.52 -1.86 -17.06
N ALA A 356 18.69 -2.30 -16.14
CA ALA A 356 18.36 -3.73 -15.96
C ALA A 356 16.92 -4.02 -16.38
N GLU A 357 15.94 -3.78 -15.52
CA GLU A 357 14.56 -4.22 -15.73
C GLU A 357 13.85 -3.44 -16.85
N ILE A 358 14.06 -2.10 -16.91
CA ILE A 358 13.40 -1.25 -17.92
C ILE A 358 13.99 -1.57 -19.30
N GLU A 359 15.32 -1.64 -19.42
CA GLU A 359 15.98 -2.02 -20.68
C GLU A 359 15.50 -3.41 -21.13
N PHE A 360 15.53 -4.41 -20.23
CA PHE A 360 15.02 -5.76 -20.55
C PHE A 360 13.57 -5.72 -21.02
N SER A 361 12.69 -5.03 -20.29
CA SER A 361 11.26 -4.98 -20.60
C SER A 361 11.01 -4.29 -21.96
N THR A 362 11.75 -3.21 -22.24
CA THR A 362 11.70 -2.49 -23.51
C THR A 362 12.08 -3.42 -24.66
N GLN A 363 13.22 -4.12 -24.56
CA GLN A 363 13.68 -5.03 -25.61
C GLN A 363 12.76 -6.26 -25.76
N ARG A 364 12.28 -6.82 -24.64
CA ARG A 364 11.28 -7.92 -24.68
C ARG A 364 10.04 -7.51 -25.46
N ASN A 365 9.46 -6.36 -25.12
CA ASN A 365 8.24 -5.88 -25.74
C ASN A 365 8.45 -5.65 -27.24
N ARG A 366 9.56 -5.00 -27.61
CA ARG A 366 9.94 -4.78 -29.01
C ARG A 366 10.09 -6.10 -29.79
N VAL A 367 10.81 -7.08 -29.23
CA VAL A 367 11.06 -8.37 -29.91
C VAL A 367 9.81 -9.21 -30.07
N LEU A 368 8.92 -9.18 -29.06
CA LEU A 368 7.68 -9.95 -29.05
C LEU A 368 6.47 -9.20 -29.66
N GLY A 369 6.66 -7.99 -30.15
CA GLY A 369 5.56 -7.19 -30.73
C GLY A 369 4.47 -6.85 -29.74
N MET A 370 4.85 -6.55 -28.51
CA MET A 370 3.94 -6.19 -27.40
C MET A 370 3.79 -4.68 -27.20
N THR A 371 4.25 -3.88 -28.16
CA THR A 371 4.21 -2.41 -28.16
C THR A 371 3.29 -1.90 -29.23
#